data_5a3a80f544e9ab292e6ba4a8d52f6fd3
#
_entry.id   5a3a80f544e9ab292e6ba4a8d52f6fd3
#
_cell.length_a   1.000
_cell.length_b   1.000
_cell.length_c   1.000
_cell.angle_alpha   90.00
_cell.angle_beta   90.00
_cell.angle_gamma   90.00
#
_symmetry.space_group_name_H-M   'P 1'
#
loop_
_entity.id
_entity.type
_entity.pdbx_description
1 polymer ?
#
loop_
_entity_poly.entity_id
_entity_poly.type
_entity_poly.pdbx_seq_one_letter_code
_entity_poly.pdbx_strand_id
1 'polypeptide(L)'
;MNKKLLKQIVNERRSNSWLFIELLLVSIVLWYVVDYMFVTLYTYFEPRGFDIENTYRVEFDYLTEKSPDYIANRTDEEAHADMRELLDRLRRRPGVEAVSMSQNSFPYNGSNSGMDVRLDTMESKYNIRRWVTPDFFRVFRYQGANGETPEQLAALLKEGTFMVSRNVFESRYKIDLKDYVGKEFCLDQDTAHLSKLVAALQVVRYDDFSSGAYSRSAVILLPENRLASGNEICLRTNKNESAAFAEQLMKDAPSQYRVGNLFLTKVSSFRDIRHTFQLDDMNTLRNYLVGMGFLLLNIFLGLLGTFWFRTQQRKGEMALMMAVGGSKQSVFFRLLSEGWLMLLLVTPLAIGVDFYIAKSELTPSWYFSTFSVGRFMLCEGITLL
;
A
#
# COMPACT_ATOMS: atom_id res chain seq x y z
N MET A 1 -1.00 9.73 46.56
CA MET A 1 -2.32 10.10 45.97
C MET A 1 -3.22 10.57 47.09
N ASN A 2 -3.72 11.80 47.05
CA ASN A 2 -4.45 12.44 48.17
C ASN A 2 -5.86 11.83 48.33
N LYS A 3 -6.08 11.02 49.38
CA LYS A 3 -7.41 10.45 49.71
C LYS A 3 -8.55 11.49 49.76
N LYS A 4 -8.19 12.77 50.03
CA LYS A 4 -9.14 13.89 50.04
C LYS A 4 -9.65 14.26 48.63
N LEU A 5 -8.80 14.21 47.59
CA LEU A 5 -9.18 14.47 46.22
C LEU A 5 -10.10 13.39 45.66
N LEU A 6 -9.81 12.12 45.90
CA LEU A 6 -10.70 10.98 45.56
C LEU A 6 -12.07 11.15 46.18
N LYS A 7 -12.14 11.45 47.49
CA LYS A 7 -13.41 11.67 48.18
C LYS A 7 -14.21 12.84 47.64
N GLN A 8 -13.52 13.91 47.20
CA GLN A 8 -14.15 15.08 46.56
C GLN A 8 -14.74 14.70 45.19
N ILE A 9 -14.00 13.97 44.34
CA ILE A 9 -14.48 13.49 43.03
C ILE A 9 -15.74 12.63 43.20
N VAL A 10 -15.77 11.75 44.17
CA VAL A 10 -16.93 10.90 44.44
C VAL A 10 -18.13 11.69 44.97
N ASN A 11 -17.90 12.69 45.80
CA ASN A 11 -18.98 13.55 46.32
C ASN A 11 -19.60 14.44 45.21
N GLU A 12 -18.82 14.88 44.22
CA GLU A 12 -19.26 15.68 43.08
C GLU A 12 -19.62 14.78 41.88
N ARG A 13 -20.01 13.53 42.09
CA ARG A 13 -20.24 12.52 41.02
C ARG A 13 -21.13 13.01 39.86
N ARG A 14 -22.16 13.82 40.16
CA ARG A 14 -23.10 14.34 39.16
C ARG A 14 -22.40 15.28 38.13
N SER A 15 -21.53 16.14 38.56
CA SER A 15 -20.76 17.06 37.69
C SER A 15 -19.59 16.33 37.03
N ASN A 16 -18.96 15.37 37.74
CA ASN A 16 -17.81 14.64 37.27
C ASN A 16 -18.17 13.53 36.27
N SER A 17 -19.40 12.96 36.34
CA SER A 17 -19.82 11.91 35.40
C SER A 17 -19.89 12.41 33.97
N TRP A 18 -20.33 13.64 33.74
CA TRP A 18 -20.33 14.21 32.38
C TRP A 18 -18.90 14.33 31.83
N LEU A 19 -17.98 14.93 32.59
CA LEU A 19 -16.59 15.03 32.20
C LEU A 19 -15.92 13.66 32.00
N PHE A 20 -16.27 12.69 32.83
CA PHE A 20 -15.76 11.31 32.70
C PHE A 20 -16.19 10.69 31.36
N ILE A 21 -17.47 10.83 30.98
CA ILE A 21 -18.00 10.30 29.72
C ILE A 21 -17.36 11.05 28.54
N GLU A 22 -17.23 12.39 28.63
CA GLU A 22 -16.60 13.21 27.59
C GLU A 22 -15.14 12.80 27.37
N LEU A 23 -14.35 12.66 28.43
CA LEU A 23 -12.94 12.20 28.34
C LEU A 23 -12.83 10.78 27.80
N LEU A 24 -13.74 9.89 28.18
CA LEU A 24 -13.76 8.52 27.67
C LEU A 24 -14.02 8.50 26.15
N LEU A 25 -15.05 9.21 25.69
CA LEU A 25 -15.35 9.29 24.26
C LEU A 25 -14.20 9.93 23.47
N VAL A 26 -13.61 10.99 24.00
CA VAL A 26 -12.46 11.66 23.39
C VAL A 26 -11.27 10.70 23.27
N SER A 27 -10.96 9.95 24.34
CA SER A 27 -9.85 8.99 24.32
C SER A 27 -10.05 7.91 23.26
N ILE A 28 -11.24 7.32 23.18
CA ILE A 28 -11.58 6.28 22.19
C ILE A 28 -11.46 6.84 20.74
N VAL A 29 -12.03 8.02 20.50
CA VAL A 29 -11.98 8.63 19.17
C VAL A 29 -10.55 9.00 18.78
N LEU A 30 -9.79 9.55 19.72
CA LEU A 30 -8.39 9.92 19.49
C LEU A 30 -7.53 8.70 19.17
N TRP A 31 -7.69 7.62 19.94
CA TRP A 31 -7.02 6.36 19.66
C TRP A 31 -7.35 5.84 18.25
N TYR A 32 -8.62 5.82 17.87
CA TYR A 32 -9.05 5.37 16.55
C TYR A 32 -8.39 6.20 15.42
N VAL A 33 -8.33 7.53 15.59
CA VAL A 33 -7.66 8.43 14.65
C VAL A 33 -6.17 8.12 14.56
N VAL A 34 -5.51 7.94 15.69
CA VAL A 34 -4.07 7.63 15.75
C VAL A 34 -3.79 6.27 15.11
N ASP A 35 -4.58 5.24 15.41
CA ASP A 35 -4.40 3.90 14.85
C ASP A 35 -4.61 3.90 13.33
N TYR A 36 -5.67 4.53 12.85
CA TYR A 36 -5.94 4.66 11.41
C TYR A 36 -4.81 5.39 10.68
N MET A 37 -4.36 6.53 11.22
CA MET A 37 -3.28 7.31 10.64
C MET A 37 -1.96 6.54 10.64
N PHE A 38 -1.65 5.89 11.75
CA PHE A 38 -0.44 5.07 11.87
C PHE A 38 -0.41 3.97 10.80
N VAL A 39 -1.49 3.21 10.69
CA VAL A 39 -1.56 2.10 9.73
C VAL A 39 -1.49 2.60 8.28
N THR A 40 -2.24 3.64 7.95
CA THR A 40 -2.25 4.20 6.59
C THR A 40 -0.88 4.72 6.18
N LEU A 41 -0.22 5.50 7.05
CA LEU A 41 1.10 6.04 6.79
C LEU A 41 2.16 4.92 6.75
N TYR A 42 2.11 3.98 7.70
CA TYR A 42 3.01 2.83 7.70
C TYR A 42 2.91 2.06 6.39
N THR A 43 1.69 1.72 5.95
CA THR A 43 1.46 1.02 4.68
C THR A 43 1.94 1.85 3.49
N TYR A 44 1.66 3.15 3.46
CA TYR A 44 2.08 4.01 2.35
C TYR A 44 3.61 4.05 2.18
N PHE A 45 4.36 4.11 3.29
CA PHE A 45 5.82 4.15 3.28
C PHE A 45 6.52 2.79 3.28
N GLU A 46 5.78 1.68 3.35
CA GLU A 46 6.35 0.34 3.27
C GLU A 46 7.05 0.12 1.91
N PRO A 47 8.19 -0.60 1.86
CA PRO A 47 8.88 -0.89 0.61
C PRO A 47 7.98 -1.55 -0.43
N ARG A 48 7.99 -1.05 -1.66
CA ARG A 48 7.13 -1.54 -2.76
C ARG A 48 7.60 -2.86 -3.35
N GLY A 49 8.89 -3.14 -3.30
CA GLY A 49 9.52 -4.28 -3.97
C GLY A 49 9.77 -4.06 -5.46
N PHE A 50 9.51 -2.86 -5.98
CA PHE A 50 9.78 -2.46 -7.36
C PHE A 50 10.10 -0.97 -7.46
N ASP A 51 10.69 -0.56 -8.59
CA ASP A 51 11.04 0.82 -8.91
C ASP A 51 10.40 1.24 -10.24
N ILE A 52 9.76 2.42 -10.24
CA ILE A 52 9.09 3.01 -11.40
C ILE A 52 9.78 4.29 -11.91
N GLU A 53 10.94 4.65 -11.36
CA GLU A 53 11.68 5.80 -11.87
C GLU A 53 12.16 5.55 -13.28
N ASN A 54 12.04 6.56 -14.14
CA ASN A 54 12.42 6.48 -15.56
C ASN A 54 11.77 5.31 -16.31
N THR A 55 10.57 4.91 -15.93
CA THR A 55 9.81 3.84 -16.61
C THR A 55 8.58 4.41 -17.32
N TYR A 56 8.28 3.81 -18.45
CA TYR A 56 7.18 4.22 -19.33
C TYR A 56 6.39 3.01 -19.81
N ARG A 57 5.09 3.16 -19.92
CA ARG A 57 4.20 2.25 -20.62
C ARG A 57 4.03 2.74 -22.04
N VAL A 58 4.16 1.83 -23.00
CA VAL A 58 4.01 2.09 -24.43
C VAL A 58 2.82 1.27 -24.93
N GLU A 59 1.88 1.94 -25.58
CA GLU A 59 0.64 1.31 -26.06
C GLU A 59 0.67 1.31 -27.60
N PHE A 60 0.37 0.13 -28.17
CA PHE A 60 0.23 -0.07 -29.60
C PHE A 60 -1.19 -0.53 -29.92
N ASP A 61 -1.66 -0.19 -31.10
CA ASP A 61 -2.94 -0.63 -31.61
C ASP A 61 -2.80 -1.05 -33.08
N TYR A 62 -3.83 -1.67 -33.61
CA TYR A 62 -3.88 -2.08 -35.02
C TYR A 62 -4.63 -1.07 -35.88
N LEU A 63 -4.14 -0.84 -37.10
CA LEU A 63 -4.90 -0.16 -38.14
C LEU A 63 -6.18 -0.95 -38.41
N THR A 64 -7.27 -0.23 -38.60
CA THR A 64 -8.56 -0.81 -39.00
C THR A 64 -8.64 -0.93 -40.52
N GLU A 65 -9.54 -1.76 -41.03
CA GLU A 65 -9.79 -1.94 -42.48
C GLU A 65 -10.16 -0.63 -43.21
N LYS A 66 -10.60 0.37 -42.48
CA LYS A 66 -10.93 1.70 -43.01
C LYS A 66 -9.70 2.58 -43.20
N SER A 67 -8.56 2.18 -42.67
CA SER A 67 -7.32 2.94 -42.85
C SER A 67 -6.77 2.71 -44.28
N PRO A 68 -6.34 3.77 -44.99
CA PRO A 68 -5.78 3.64 -46.34
C PRO A 68 -4.51 2.76 -46.37
N ASP A 69 -3.84 2.63 -45.25
CA ASP A 69 -2.58 1.89 -45.12
C ASP A 69 -2.77 0.50 -44.49
N TYR A 70 -4.02 0.03 -44.36
CA TYR A 70 -4.31 -1.28 -43.82
C TYR A 70 -3.85 -2.41 -44.74
N ILE A 71 -3.13 -3.36 -44.21
CA ILE A 71 -2.68 -4.56 -44.91
C ILE A 71 -3.63 -5.72 -44.62
N ALA A 72 -4.42 -6.12 -45.62
CA ALA A 72 -5.37 -7.22 -45.46
C ALA A 72 -4.67 -8.60 -45.40
N ASN A 73 -5.36 -9.59 -44.86
CA ASN A 73 -4.98 -11.02 -44.84
C ASN A 73 -3.63 -11.33 -44.19
N ARG A 74 -3.22 -10.53 -43.19
CA ARG A 74 -2.05 -10.89 -42.37
C ARG A 74 -2.33 -12.08 -41.51
N THR A 75 -1.37 -12.99 -41.43
CA THR A 75 -1.41 -14.17 -40.55
C THR A 75 -1.03 -13.81 -39.12
N ASP A 76 -1.39 -14.66 -38.17
CA ASP A 76 -0.97 -14.50 -36.75
C ASP A 76 0.55 -14.52 -36.60
N GLU A 77 1.25 -15.32 -37.40
CA GLU A 77 2.71 -15.39 -37.41
C GLU A 77 3.34 -14.07 -37.84
N GLU A 78 2.78 -13.44 -38.89
CA GLU A 78 3.20 -12.12 -39.32
C GLU A 78 2.91 -11.04 -38.27
N ALA A 79 1.76 -11.11 -37.59
CA ALA A 79 1.44 -10.18 -36.52
C ALA A 79 2.40 -10.34 -35.30
N HIS A 80 2.78 -11.56 -34.96
CA HIS A 80 3.82 -11.83 -33.96
C HIS A 80 5.20 -11.34 -34.41
N ALA A 81 5.53 -11.45 -35.68
CA ALA A 81 6.79 -10.91 -36.23
C ALA A 81 6.84 -9.38 -36.16
N ASP A 82 5.72 -8.73 -36.51
CA ASP A 82 5.59 -7.27 -36.40
C ASP A 82 5.81 -6.80 -34.94
N MET A 83 5.21 -7.52 -33.98
CA MET A 83 5.39 -7.20 -32.58
C MET A 83 6.83 -7.36 -32.13
N ARG A 84 7.51 -8.46 -32.52
CA ARG A 84 8.93 -8.66 -32.24
C ARG A 84 9.79 -7.53 -32.80
N GLU A 85 9.56 -7.15 -34.05
CA GLU A 85 10.27 -6.04 -34.69
C GLU A 85 10.06 -4.70 -33.95
N LEU A 86 8.84 -4.42 -33.51
CA LEU A 86 8.56 -3.21 -32.71
C LEU A 86 9.31 -3.21 -31.37
N LEU A 87 9.30 -4.35 -30.66
CA LEU A 87 10.05 -4.50 -29.41
C LEU A 87 11.56 -4.29 -29.64
N ASP A 88 12.09 -4.82 -30.74
CA ASP A 88 13.50 -4.66 -31.08
C ASP A 88 13.86 -3.22 -31.46
N ARG A 89 12.99 -2.50 -32.16
CA ARG A 89 13.15 -1.05 -32.40
C ARG A 89 13.19 -0.25 -31.10
N LEU A 90 12.28 -0.57 -30.15
CA LEU A 90 12.30 0.05 -28.82
C LEU A 90 13.61 -0.25 -28.06
N ARG A 91 14.09 -1.51 -28.11
CA ARG A 91 15.36 -1.92 -27.45
C ARG A 91 16.58 -1.21 -28.03
N ARG A 92 16.58 -0.98 -29.36
CA ARG A 92 17.71 -0.30 -30.06
C ARG A 92 17.68 1.21 -29.92
N ARG A 93 16.60 1.80 -29.36
CA ARG A 93 16.51 3.24 -29.17
C ARG A 93 17.56 3.71 -28.17
N PRO A 94 18.37 4.74 -28.53
CA PRO A 94 19.31 5.33 -27.56
C PRO A 94 18.59 5.78 -26.29
N GLY A 95 19.20 5.55 -25.15
CA GLY A 95 18.64 5.89 -23.86
C GLY A 95 17.70 4.83 -23.25
N VAL A 96 17.25 3.83 -24.00
CA VAL A 96 16.46 2.72 -23.47
C VAL A 96 17.39 1.66 -22.86
N GLU A 97 17.12 1.29 -21.63
CA GLU A 97 17.90 0.30 -20.86
C GLU A 97 17.30 -1.12 -20.97
N ALA A 98 15.99 -1.22 -20.87
CA ALA A 98 15.29 -2.50 -20.97
C ALA A 98 13.87 -2.30 -21.51
N VAL A 99 13.35 -3.30 -22.23
CA VAL A 99 11.96 -3.35 -22.73
C VAL A 99 11.36 -4.68 -22.39
N SER A 100 10.21 -4.69 -21.74
CA SER A 100 9.48 -5.90 -21.35
C SER A 100 8.08 -5.91 -21.93
N MET A 101 7.54 -7.12 -22.10
CA MET A 101 6.15 -7.36 -22.37
C MET A 101 5.56 -8.18 -21.22
N SER A 102 4.32 -7.87 -20.85
CA SER A 102 3.64 -8.58 -19.78
C SER A 102 2.13 -8.65 -19.99
N GLN A 103 1.43 -9.41 -19.14
CA GLN A 103 -0.03 -9.48 -19.11
C GLN A 103 -0.50 -9.40 -17.67
N ASN A 104 -1.35 -8.41 -17.33
CA ASN A 104 -1.87 -8.13 -15.99
C ASN A 104 -0.76 -8.07 -14.92
N SER A 105 0.37 -7.43 -15.22
CA SER A 105 1.57 -7.59 -14.40
C SER A 105 2.27 -6.28 -14.00
N PHE A 106 2.13 -5.19 -14.79
CA PHE A 106 2.79 -3.94 -14.42
C PHE A 106 2.19 -3.34 -13.13
N PRO A 107 2.96 -2.61 -12.34
CA PRO A 107 2.46 -1.93 -11.15
C PRO A 107 1.35 -0.93 -11.48
N TYR A 108 0.34 -0.81 -10.59
CA TYR A 108 -0.77 0.15 -10.75
C TYR A 108 -1.65 -0.09 -12.00
N ASN A 109 -1.84 -1.35 -12.41
CA ASN A 109 -2.58 -1.64 -13.65
C ASN A 109 -4.11 -1.72 -13.47
N GLY A 110 -4.62 -1.81 -12.25
CA GLY A 110 -6.06 -1.95 -11.99
C GLY A 110 -6.65 -3.30 -12.39
N SER A 111 -5.84 -4.20 -12.96
CA SER A 111 -6.23 -5.54 -13.36
C SER A 111 -5.25 -6.56 -12.82
N ASN A 112 -5.76 -7.63 -12.24
CA ASN A 112 -4.95 -8.77 -11.84
C ASN A 112 -5.69 -10.08 -12.11
N SER A 113 -4.95 -11.15 -12.13
CA SER A 113 -5.46 -12.51 -12.28
C SER A 113 -4.89 -13.34 -11.15
N GLY A 114 -5.70 -14.21 -10.56
CA GLY A 114 -5.26 -15.10 -9.49
C GLY A 114 -4.54 -16.32 -10.02
N MET A 115 -3.65 -16.89 -9.23
CA MET A 115 -3.00 -18.18 -9.44
C MET A 115 -2.87 -18.92 -8.12
N ASP A 116 -3.20 -20.20 -8.13
CA ASP A 116 -2.97 -21.09 -6.99
C ASP A 116 -1.58 -21.72 -7.10
N VAL A 117 -0.86 -21.77 -5.99
CA VAL A 117 0.48 -22.38 -5.89
C VAL A 117 0.42 -23.47 -4.84
N ARG A 118 0.75 -24.72 -5.23
CA ARG A 118 0.67 -25.88 -4.34
C ARG A 118 1.93 -26.73 -4.39
N LEU A 119 2.39 -27.17 -3.23
CA LEU A 119 3.42 -28.19 -3.05
C LEU A 119 2.95 -29.16 -1.96
N ASP A 120 2.75 -30.42 -2.32
CA ASP A 120 2.20 -31.44 -1.43
C ASP A 120 0.90 -30.99 -0.73
N THR A 121 0.92 -30.87 0.59
CA THR A 121 -0.19 -30.39 1.42
C THR A 121 -0.22 -28.85 1.62
N MET A 122 0.82 -28.16 1.17
CA MET A 122 0.90 -26.70 1.24
C MET A 122 0.25 -26.07 0.03
N GLU A 123 -0.71 -25.19 0.27
CA GLU A 123 -1.44 -24.49 -0.78
C GLU A 123 -1.57 -23.01 -0.44
N SER A 124 -1.30 -22.14 -1.41
CA SER A 124 -1.60 -20.72 -1.39
C SER A 124 -2.49 -20.36 -2.55
N LYS A 125 -3.66 -19.79 -2.26
CA LYS A 125 -4.68 -19.42 -3.25
C LYS A 125 -4.67 -17.94 -3.57
N TYR A 126 -5.15 -17.63 -4.78
CA TYR A 126 -5.35 -16.24 -5.24
C TYR A 126 -4.08 -15.38 -5.18
N ASN A 127 -2.90 -15.96 -5.47
CA ASN A 127 -1.70 -15.18 -5.66
C ASN A 127 -1.82 -14.39 -6.96
N ILE A 128 -1.36 -13.14 -6.97
CA ILE A 128 -1.37 -12.31 -8.19
C ILE A 128 -0.47 -12.99 -9.23
N ARG A 129 -1.09 -13.47 -10.31
CA ARG A 129 -0.38 -14.06 -11.44
C ARG A 129 0.23 -12.97 -12.30
N ARG A 130 1.52 -13.05 -12.53
CA ARG A 130 2.25 -12.15 -13.41
C ARG A 130 2.88 -12.91 -14.56
N TRP A 131 2.34 -12.73 -15.75
CA TRP A 131 2.96 -13.24 -16.98
C TRP A 131 3.88 -12.19 -17.55
N VAL A 132 5.17 -12.49 -17.64
CA VAL A 132 6.18 -11.47 -17.97
C VAL A 132 7.26 -12.06 -18.89
N THR A 133 7.85 -11.21 -19.72
CA THR A 133 9.14 -11.52 -20.36
C THR A 133 10.28 -11.29 -19.37
N PRO A 134 11.45 -11.94 -19.53
CA PRO A 134 12.57 -11.85 -18.58
C PRO A 134 13.01 -10.41 -18.26
N ASP A 135 12.98 -9.50 -19.22
CA ASP A 135 13.36 -8.11 -19.03
C ASP A 135 12.43 -7.32 -18.09
N PHE A 136 11.27 -7.88 -17.73
CA PHE A 136 10.38 -7.26 -16.75
C PHE A 136 11.07 -6.99 -15.41
N PHE A 137 11.93 -7.91 -14.97
CA PHE A 137 12.70 -7.72 -13.74
C PHE A 137 13.66 -6.54 -13.85
N ARG A 138 14.26 -6.29 -15.02
CA ARG A 138 15.14 -5.15 -15.29
C ARG A 138 14.37 -3.83 -15.36
N VAL A 139 13.19 -3.86 -16.03
CA VAL A 139 12.32 -2.67 -16.14
C VAL A 139 11.87 -2.18 -14.78
N PHE A 140 11.42 -3.07 -13.90
CA PHE A 140 10.87 -2.71 -12.60
C PHE A 140 11.82 -2.95 -11.43
N ARG A 141 13.09 -3.30 -11.69
CA ARG A 141 14.14 -3.49 -10.66
C ARG A 141 13.74 -4.46 -9.56
N TYR A 142 13.06 -5.56 -9.90
CA TYR A 142 12.71 -6.59 -8.93
C TYR A 142 13.98 -7.21 -8.34
N GLN A 143 13.90 -7.59 -7.07
CA GLN A 143 15.00 -8.22 -6.34
C GLN A 143 14.57 -9.58 -5.79
N GLY A 144 15.48 -10.52 -5.80
CA GLY A 144 15.30 -11.81 -5.15
C GLY A 144 15.38 -11.70 -3.64
N ALA A 145 14.72 -12.60 -2.94
CA ALA A 145 14.74 -12.67 -1.49
C ALA A 145 16.11 -13.04 -0.91
N ASN A 146 16.96 -13.67 -1.72
CA ASN A 146 18.33 -14.05 -1.37
C ASN A 146 19.39 -13.05 -1.90
N GLY A 147 18.94 -11.90 -2.43
CA GLY A 147 19.82 -10.88 -2.99
C GLY A 147 20.10 -11.04 -4.48
N GLU A 148 19.36 -11.89 -5.20
CA GLU A 148 19.47 -12.01 -6.64
C GLU A 148 19.13 -10.68 -7.31
N THR A 149 19.98 -10.26 -8.26
CA THR A 149 19.79 -9.02 -9.04
C THR A 149 18.72 -9.18 -10.11
N PRO A 150 18.16 -8.08 -10.66
CA PRO A 150 17.22 -8.14 -11.77
C PRO A 150 17.73 -8.94 -12.98
N GLU A 151 19.04 -8.85 -13.27
CA GLU A 151 19.69 -9.58 -14.37
C GLU A 151 19.73 -11.09 -14.11
N GLN A 152 20.03 -11.48 -12.86
CA GLN A 152 20.04 -12.88 -12.46
C GLN A 152 18.63 -13.47 -12.50
N LEU A 153 17.63 -12.75 -12.00
CA LEU A 153 16.22 -13.17 -12.07
C LEU A 153 15.77 -13.33 -13.52
N ALA A 154 16.12 -12.37 -14.39
CA ALA A 154 15.81 -12.45 -15.82
C ALA A 154 16.40 -13.71 -16.48
N ALA A 155 17.62 -14.08 -16.12
CA ALA A 155 18.29 -15.27 -16.67
C ALA A 155 17.68 -16.60 -16.17
N LEU A 156 17.07 -16.61 -14.99
CA LEU A 156 16.46 -17.78 -14.36
C LEU A 156 15.04 -18.06 -14.89
N LEU A 157 14.31 -17.04 -15.37
CA LEU A 157 12.93 -17.21 -15.84
C LEU A 157 12.92 -17.85 -17.24
N LYS A 158 12.46 -19.08 -17.32
CA LYS A 158 12.38 -19.89 -18.54
C LYS A 158 11.05 -20.67 -18.58
N GLU A 159 10.77 -21.31 -19.68
CA GLU A 159 9.63 -22.22 -19.78
C GLU A 159 9.73 -23.35 -18.73
N GLY A 160 8.60 -23.69 -18.09
CA GLY A 160 8.56 -24.66 -16.99
C GLY A 160 9.15 -24.17 -15.68
N THR A 161 9.58 -22.88 -15.58
CA THR A 161 10.04 -22.29 -14.32
C THR A 161 9.12 -21.18 -13.87
N PHE A 162 9.13 -20.91 -12.55
CA PHE A 162 8.37 -19.82 -11.97
C PHE A 162 9.09 -19.25 -10.75
N MET A 163 8.64 -18.06 -10.33
CA MET A 163 9.11 -17.38 -9.12
C MET A 163 7.92 -16.94 -8.29
N VAL A 164 8.07 -16.87 -6.97
CA VAL A 164 7.03 -16.38 -6.07
C VAL A 164 7.59 -15.35 -5.10
N SER A 165 6.77 -14.42 -4.66
CA SER A 165 7.12 -13.55 -3.55
C SER A 165 7.26 -14.36 -2.26
N ARG A 166 8.24 -14.03 -1.42
CA ARG A 166 8.58 -14.79 -0.20
C ARG A 166 7.39 -14.97 0.75
N ASN A 167 6.40 -14.08 0.71
CA ASN A 167 5.21 -14.11 1.56
C ASN A 167 4.08 -15.02 1.06
N VAL A 168 4.26 -15.76 -0.02
CA VAL A 168 3.20 -16.61 -0.61
C VAL A 168 2.62 -17.61 0.38
N PHE A 169 3.44 -18.20 1.25
CA PHE A 169 3.01 -19.15 2.27
C PHE A 169 3.01 -18.61 3.71
N GLU A 170 3.46 -17.37 3.95
CA GLU A 170 3.64 -16.81 5.30
C GLU A 170 2.36 -16.77 6.15
N SER A 171 1.22 -16.53 5.52
CA SER A 171 -0.06 -16.41 6.25
C SER A 171 -0.51 -17.72 6.91
N ARG A 172 -0.08 -18.86 6.39
CA ARG A 172 -0.54 -20.18 6.83
C ARG A 172 0.60 -21.11 7.26
N TYR A 173 1.75 -20.99 6.61
CA TYR A 173 2.89 -21.87 6.83
C TYR A 173 4.11 -21.00 7.13
N LYS A 174 4.72 -21.18 8.28
CA LYS A 174 5.95 -20.47 8.67
C LYS A 174 7.16 -21.17 8.06
N ILE A 175 7.35 -21.05 6.74
CA ILE A 175 8.44 -21.68 6.00
C ILE A 175 9.35 -20.63 5.36
N ASP A 176 10.64 -20.94 5.23
CA ASP A 176 11.57 -20.18 4.39
C ASP A 176 11.56 -20.80 2.98
N LEU A 177 11.15 -20.01 1.99
CA LEU A 177 11.10 -20.46 0.58
C LEU A 177 12.48 -20.79 0.00
N LYS A 178 13.58 -20.38 0.65
CA LYS A 178 14.95 -20.74 0.25
C LYS A 178 15.15 -22.26 0.19
N ASP A 179 14.55 -22.99 1.15
CA ASP A 179 14.66 -24.43 1.26
C ASP A 179 13.84 -25.17 0.18
N TYR A 180 13.05 -24.43 -0.55
CA TYR A 180 12.13 -24.96 -1.59
C TYR A 180 12.54 -24.58 -3.01
N VAL A 181 13.57 -23.74 -3.18
CA VAL A 181 14.15 -23.43 -4.49
C VAL A 181 14.68 -24.71 -5.12
N GLY A 182 14.31 -24.94 -6.36
CA GLY A 182 14.64 -26.16 -7.11
C GLY A 182 13.59 -27.28 -7.06
N LYS A 183 12.56 -27.17 -6.19
CA LYS A 183 11.44 -28.11 -6.13
C LYS A 183 10.38 -27.78 -7.19
N GLU A 184 9.59 -28.78 -7.55
CA GLU A 184 8.49 -28.68 -8.50
C GLU A 184 7.17 -28.43 -7.77
N PHE A 185 6.39 -27.51 -8.30
CA PHE A 185 5.10 -27.08 -7.76
C PHE A 185 4.01 -27.26 -8.81
N CYS A 186 2.79 -27.50 -8.35
CA CYS A 186 1.58 -27.46 -9.16
C CYS A 186 1.03 -26.02 -9.15
N LEU A 187 0.81 -25.46 -10.34
CA LEU A 187 0.20 -24.16 -10.55
C LEU A 187 -1.22 -24.33 -11.08
N ASP A 188 -2.18 -23.56 -10.55
CA ASP A 188 -3.61 -23.60 -10.98
C ASP A 188 -4.22 -25.01 -11.05
N GLN A 189 -3.81 -25.91 -10.14
CA GLN A 189 -4.26 -27.30 -10.07
C GLN A 189 -3.87 -28.16 -11.29
N ASP A 190 -3.00 -27.67 -12.17
CA ASP A 190 -2.44 -28.47 -13.26
C ASP A 190 -1.40 -29.45 -12.73
N THR A 191 -1.86 -30.65 -12.41
CA THR A 191 -0.99 -31.75 -11.92
C THR A 191 -0.21 -32.47 -13.05
N ALA A 192 -0.55 -32.21 -14.30
CA ALA A 192 0.14 -32.82 -15.45
C ALA A 192 1.43 -32.07 -15.78
N HIS A 193 1.47 -30.74 -15.51
CA HIS A 193 2.62 -29.90 -15.82
C HIS A 193 3.11 -29.19 -14.57
N LEU A 194 4.11 -29.75 -13.90
CA LEU A 194 4.74 -29.14 -12.75
C LEU A 194 5.74 -28.06 -13.19
N SER A 195 5.81 -27.00 -12.41
CA SER A 195 6.75 -25.89 -12.63
C SER A 195 7.80 -25.85 -11.54
N LYS A 196 9.05 -25.58 -11.92
CA LYS A 196 10.18 -25.54 -10.98
C LYS A 196 10.31 -24.15 -10.37
N LEU A 197 10.31 -24.05 -9.04
CA LEU A 197 10.62 -22.82 -8.34
C LEU A 197 12.11 -22.49 -8.50
N VAL A 198 12.46 -21.37 -9.15
CA VAL A 198 13.85 -21.00 -9.42
C VAL A 198 14.38 -19.89 -8.53
N ALA A 199 13.51 -19.05 -7.99
CA ALA A 199 13.87 -18.02 -7.01
C ALA A 199 12.65 -17.58 -6.19
N ALA A 200 12.89 -17.15 -4.96
CA ALA A 200 11.93 -16.38 -4.18
C ALA A 200 12.19 -14.89 -4.40
N LEU A 201 11.14 -14.09 -4.61
CA LEU A 201 11.24 -12.64 -4.78
C LEU A 201 11.04 -11.93 -3.45
N GLN A 202 11.55 -10.73 -3.30
CA GLN A 202 11.11 -9.82 -2.25
C GLN A 202 9.60 -9.61 -2.36
N VAL A 203 8.95 -9.14 -1.29
CA VAL A 203 7.52 -8.82 -1.35
C VAL A 203 7.31 -7.71 -2.36
N VAL A 204 6.44 -7.98 -3.35
CA VAL A 204 6.09 -7.05 -4.42
C VAL A 204 4.66 -6.58 -4.18
N ARG A 205 4.49 -5.35 -3.76
CA ARG A 205 3.18 -4.77 -3.47
C ARG A 205 2.40 -4.50 -4.75
N TYR A 206 1.07 -4.49 -4.64
CA TYR A 206 0.20 -4.15 -5.76
C TYR A 206 0.18 -2.63 -6.02
N ASP A 207 0.05 -1.86 -4.93
CA ASP A 207 0.05 -0.40 -4.89
C ASP A 207 0.61 0.11 -3.56
N ASP A 208 0.57 1.44 -3.32
CA ASP A 208 1.11 2.03 -2.09
C ASP A 208 0.13 1.98 -0.90
N PHE A 209 -1.14 1.63 -1.12
CA PHE A 209 -2.16 1.53 -0.08
C PHE A 209 -2.47 0.09 0.32
N SER A 210 -2.11 -0.88 -0.51
CA SER A 210 -2.26 -2.31 -0.21
C SER A 210 -1.10 -2.84 0.62
N SER A 211 -1.39 -3.52 1.72
CA SER A 211 -0.37 -4.18 2.55
C SER A 211 0.38 -5.27 1.76
N GLY A 212 1.68 -5.40 2.01
CA GLY A 212 2.51 -6.48 1.46
C GLY A 212 1.94 -7.88 1.76
N ALA A 213 1.27 -8.06 2.89
CA ALA A 213 0.65 -9.33 3.27
C ALA A 213 -0.41 -9.83 2.27
N TYR A 214 -1.09 -8.92 1.58
CA TYR A 214 -2.11 -9.23 0.57
C TYR A 214 -1.57 -9.22 -0.86
N SER A 215 -0.34 -8.77 -1.08
CA SER A 215 0.29 -8.63 -2.40
C SER A 215 1.17 -9.83 -2.75
N ARG A 216 0.68 -11.04 -2.51
CA ARG A 216 1.39 -12.29 -2.87
C ARG A 216 1.40 -12.45 -4.38
N SER A 217 2.55 -12.73 -4.98
CA SER A 217 2.71 -12.82 -6.43
C SER A 217 3.37 -14.12 -6.85
N ALA A 218 2.90 -14.65 -7.97
CA ALA A 218 3.53 -15.74 -8.71
C ALA A 218 3.86 -15.23 -10.12
N VAL A 219 5.13 -15.33 -10.50
CA VAL A 219 5.66 -14.83 -11.79
C VAL A 219 6.04 -15.99 -12.66
N ILE A 220 5.49 -16.01 -13.87
CA ILE A 220 5.73 -17.05 -14.89
C ILE A 220 6.09 -16.39 -16.22
N LEU A 221 6.76 -17.14 -17.08
CA LEU A 221 7.13 -16.68 -18.41
C LEU A 221 5.89 -16.43 -19.27
N LEU A 222 5.83 -15.29 -19.93
CA LEU A 222 4.86 -15.01 -20.99
C LEU A 222 5.27 -15.81 -22.26
N PRO A 223 4.45 -16.79 -22.70
CA PRO A 223 4.79 -17.61 -23.86
C PRO A 223 4.78 -16.77 -25.15
N GLU A 224 5.64 -17.13 -26.10
CA GLU A 224 5.75 -16.39 -27.37
C GLU A 224 4.45 -16.38 -28.19
N ASN A 225 3.66 -17.44 -28.14
CA ASN A 225 2.37 -17.52 -28.84
C ASN A 225 1.29 -16.61 -28.24
N ARG A 226 1.59 -15.91 -27.14
CA ARG A 226 0.69 -14.92 -26.52
C ARG A 226 1.18 -13.48 -26.70
N LEU A 227 2.20 -13.25 -27.51
CA LEU A 227 2.67 -11.91 -27.85
C LEU A 227 1.64 -11.23 -28.76
N ALA A 228 0.93 -10.24 -28.27
CA ALA A 228 -0.12 -9.53 -28.98
C ALA A 228 -0.17 -8.05 -28.56
N SER A 229 -0.81 -7.20 -29.36
CA SER A 229 -0.94 -5.76 -29.06
C SER A 229 -1.68 -5.46 -27.74
N GLY A 230 -2.54 -6.37 -27.29
CA GLY A 230 -3.23 -6.27 -26.01
C GLY A 230 -2.35 -6.51 -24.80
N ASN A 231 -1.08 -6.92 -24.99
CA ASN A 231 -0.13 -7.07 -23.91
C ASN A 231 0.46 -5.71 -23.50
N GLU A 232 0.93 -5.69 -22.26
CA GLU A 232 1.52 -4.51 -21.65
C GLU A 232 2.99 -4.38 -22.08
N ILE A 233 3.34 -3.32 -22.77
CA ILE A 233 4.74 -3.04 -23.12
C ILE A 233 5.24 -1.95 -22.19
N CYS A 234 6.28 -2.26 -21.45
CA CYS A 234 6.92 -1.35 -20.50
C CYS A 234 8.41 -1.25 -20.80
N LEU A 235 8.94 -0.05 -20.67
CA LEU A 235 10.37 0.18 -20.86
C LEU A 235 10.95 1.04 -19.73
N ARG A 236 12.25 0.89 -19.53
CA ARG A 236 13.06 1.74 -18.66
C ARG A 236 14.08 2.50 -19.46
N THR A 237 14.28 3.75 -19.13
CA THR A 237 15.33 4.59 -19.71
C THR A 237 16.46 4.84 -18.71
N ASN A 238 17.62 5.25 -19.23
CA ASN A 238 18.75 5.70 -18.44
C ASN A 238 18.38 6.93 -17.60
N LYS A 239 19.03 7.10 -16.45
CA LYS A 239 18.81 8.26 -15.54
C LYS A 239 19.06 9.62 -16.20
N ASN A 240 19.87 9.66 -17.26
CA ASN A 240 20.22 10.88 -17.96
C ASN A 240 19.22 11.23 -19.09
N GLU A 241 18.19 10.40 -19.28
CA GLU A 241 17.21 10.64 -20.33
C GLU A 241 16.30 11.81 -19.97
N SER A 242 15.90 12.57 -20.98
CA SER A 242 15.12 13.79 -20.83
C SER A 242 13.71 13.50 -20.32
N ALA A 243 13.14 14.43 -19.53
CA ALA A 243 11.72 14.41 -19.16
C ALA A 243 10.79 14.43 -20.39
N ALA A 244 11.28 14.87 -21.55
CA ALA A 244 10.57 14.87 -22.83
C ALA A 244 10.64 13.54 -23.59
N PHE A 245 11.18 12.45 -22.98
CA PHE A 245 11.32 11.14 -23.66
C PHE A 245 10.01 10.65 -24.27
N ALA A 246 8.91 10.73 -23.53
CA ALA A 246 7.60 10.30 -24.03
C ALA A 246 7.15 11.12 -25.25
N GLU A 247 7.35 12.43 -25.23
CA GLU A 247 7.01 13.33 -26.36
C GLU A 247 7.88 13.04 -27.57
N GLN A 248 9.17 12.79 -27.36
CA GLN A 248 10.10 12.45 -28.46
C GLN A 248 9.74 11.10 -29.08
N LEU A 249 9.43 10.09 -28.25
CA LEU A 249 9.00 8.79 -28.74
C LEU A 249 7.71 8.90 -29.56
N MET A 250 6.75 9.72 -29.12
CA MET A 250 5.52 10.00 -29.88
C MET A 250 5.76 10.77 -31.20
N LYS A 251 6.73 11.68 -31.26
CA LYS A 251 7.10 12.35 -32.50
C LYS A 251 7.68 11.39 -33.54
N ASP A 252 8.45 10.41 -33.08
CA ASP A 252 9.05 9.38 -33.93
C ASP A 252 8.07 8.27 -34.35
N ALA A 253 6.87 8.21 -33.71
CA ALA A 253 5.89 7.15 -33.88
C ALA A 253 5.52 6.89 -35.36
N PRO A 254 5.18 7.89 -36.17
CA PRO A 254 4.74 7.64 -37.55
C PRO A 254 5.83 7.04 -38.44
N SER A 255 7.10 7.37 -38.19
CA SER A 255 8.24 6.97 -39.03
C SER A 255 8.96 5.71 -38.54
N GLN A 256 9.04 5.52 -37.21
CA GLN A 256 9.88 4.46 -36.63
C GLN A 256 9.08 3.35 -35.92
N TYR A 257 7.89 3.67 -35.38
CA TYR A 257 7.11 2.76 -34.57
C TYR A 257 5.77 2.37 -35.20
N ARG A 258 5.84 2.15 -36.53
CA ARG A 258 4.80 1.52 -37.32
C ARG A 258 5.41 0.32 -38.05
N VAL A 259 4.83 -0.87 -37.83
CA VAL A 259 5.25 -2.13 -38.47
C VAL A 259 4.00 -2.92 -38.83
N GLY A 260 3.84 -3.26 -40.11
CA GLY A 260 2.60 -3.85 -40.58
C GLY A 260 1.37 -3.01 -40.25
N ASN A 261 0.41 -3.60 -39.59
CA ASN A 261 -0.79 -2.89 -39.11
C ASN A 261 -0.63 -2.33 -37.70
N LEU A 262 0.48 -2.60 -36.99
CA LEU A 262 0.74 -2.06 -35.66
C LEU A 262 1.28 -0.64 -35.73
N PHE A 263 0.79 0.23 -34.84
CA PHE A 263 1.29 1.58 -34.69
C PHE A 263 1.26 2.02 -33.20
N LEU A 264 2.18 2.90 -32.84
CA LEU A 264 2.27 3.48 -31.49
C LEU A 264 1.12 4.48 -31.28
N THR A 265 0.35 4.30 -30.24
CA THR A 265 -0.78 5.16 -29.88
C THR A 265 -0.50 6.08 -28.72
N LYS A 266 0.22 5.60 -27.71
CA LYS A 266 0.42 6.36 -26.48
C LYS A 266 1.70 5.94 -25.74
N VAL A 267 2.32 6.92 -25.11
CA VAL A 267 3.42 6.72 -24.14
C VAL A 267 3.05 7.42 -22.84
N SER A 268 3.05 6.69 -21.75
CA SER A 268 2.69 7.22 -20.41
C SER A 268 3.82 6.95 -19.41
N SER A 269 4.22 7.94 -18.64
CA SER A 269 5.17 7.71 -17.54
C SER A 269 4.51 6.92 -16.40
N PHE A 270 5.27 6.05 -15.74
CA PHE A 270 4.75 5.36 -14.56
C PHE A 270 4.49 6.29 -13.37
N ARG A 271 5.06 7.47 -13.36
CA ARG A 271 4.70 8.52 -12.39
C ARG A 271 3.25 8.96 -12.58
N ASP A 272 2.82 9.20 -13.83
CA ASP A 272 1.45 9.62 -14.15
C ASP A 272 0.46 8.47 -13.96
N ILE A 273 0.84 7.24 -14.35
CA ILE A 273 0.03 6.03 -14.12
C ILE A 273 -0.23 5.85 -12.63
N ARG A 274 0.82 5.90 -11.80
CA ARG A 274 0.70 5.84 -10.33
C ARG A 274 -0.21 6.93 -9.78
N HIS A 275 0.01 8.19 -10.21
CA HIS A 275 -0.81 9.32 -9.75
C HIS A 275 -2.29 9.11 -10.08
N THR A 276 -2.60 8.72 -11.32
CA THR A 276 -3.98 8.49 -11.75
C THR A 276 -4.61 7.30 -11.03
N PHE A 277 -3.87 6.19 -10.89
CA PHE A 277 -4.34 4.99 -10.23
C PHE A 277 -4.71 5.23 -8.75
N GLN A 278 -3.89 6.00 -8.05
CA GLN A 278 -4.05 6.26 -6.61
C GLN A 278 -4.87 7.53 -6.31
N LEU A 279 -5.46 8.16 -7.30
CA LEU A 279 -6.15 9.44 -7.13
C LEU A 279 -7.29 9.34 -6.09
N ASP A 280 -8.08 8.27 -6.16
CA ASP A 280 -9.20 8.05 -5.24
C ASP A 280 -8.72 7.74 -3.82
N ASP A 281 -7.67 6.93 -3.66
CA ASP A 281 -7.08 6.63 -2.35
C ASP A 281 -6.47 7.87 -1.71
N MET A 282 -5.75 8.67 -2.50
CA MET A 282 -5.19 9.96 -2.04
C MET A 282 -6.27 10.97 -1.67
N ASN A 283 -7.36 11.04 -2.45
CA ASN A 283 -8.51 11.89 -2.13
C ASN A 283 -9.20 11.41 -0.84
N THR A 284 -9.37 10.10 -0.69
CA THR A 284 -9.93 9.49 0.51
C THR A 284 -9.07 9.79 1.73
N LEU A 285 -7.76 9.59 1.65
CA LEU A 285 -6.83 9.93 2.71
C LEU A 285 -6.93 11.42 3.09
N ARG A 286 -6.94 12.31 2.10
CA ARG A 286 -7.08 13.76 2.33
C ARG A 286 -8.40 14.09 3.02
N ASN A 287 -9.52 13.50 2.59
CA ASN A 287 -10.83 13.72 3.19
C ASN A 287 -10.86 13.23 4.65
N TYR A 288 -10.27 12.08 4.94
CA TYR A 288 -10.13 11.59 6.31
C TYR A 288 -9.26 12.52 7.16
N LEU A 289 -8.13 13.00 6.63
CA LEU A 289 -7.26 13.96 7.34
C LEU A 289 -7.99 15.25 7.70
N VAL A 290 -8.76 15.80 6.75
CA VAL A 290 -9.56 17.02 6.99
C VAL A 290 -10.67 16.74 8.01
N GLY A 291 -11.39 15.64 7.86
CA GLY A 291 -12.46 15.26 8.79
C GLY A 291 -11.96 15.00 10.21
N MET A 292 -10.83 14.29 10.35
CA MET A 292 -10.18 14.05 11.65
C MET A 292 -9.66 15.35 12.27
N GLY A 293 -9.03 16.22 11.47
CA GLY A 293 -8.58 17.54 11.95
C GLY A 293 -9.74 18.39 12.46
N PHE A 294 -10.85 18.41 11.75
CA PHE A 294 -12.08 19.07 12.18
C PHE A 294 -12.64 18.48 13.48
N LEU A 295 -12.67 17.13 13.58
CA LEU A 295 -13.13 16.43 14.77
C LEU A 295 -12.24 16.78 15.98
N LEU A 296 -10.91 16.69 15.84
CA LEU A 296 -9.96 17.04 16.90
C LEU A 296 -10.10 18.49 17.35
N LEU A 297 -10.30 19.42 16.41
CA LEU A 297 -10.56 20.83 16.74
C LEU A 297 -11.85 20.97 17.56
N ASN A 298 -12.94 20.30 17.18
CA ASN A 298 -14.20 20.34 17.93
C ASN A 298 -14.05 19.75 19.33
N ILE A 299 -13.35 18.62 19.47
CA ILE A 299 -13.04 18.00 20.76
C ILE A 299 -12.25 18.97 21.63
N PHE A 300 -11.21 19.59 21.09
CA PHE A 300 -10.40 20.58 21.80
C PHE A 300 -11.22 21.77 22.29
N LEU A 301 -12.08 22.33 21.43
CA LEU A 301 -12.97 23.43 21.79
C LEU A 301 -14.01 23.01 22.85
N GLY A 302 -14.56 21.81 22.74
CA GLY A 302 -15.48 21.23 23.73
C GLY A 302 -14.83 21.10 25.09
N LEU A 303 -13.63 20.52 25.16
CA LEU A 303 -12.85 20.39 26.41
C LEU A 303 -12.52 21.77 26.99
N LEU A 304 -12.06 22.73 26.16
CA LEU A 304 -11.83 24.10 26.63
C LEU A 304 -13.07 24.72 27.22
N GLY A 305 -14.23 24.55 26.58
CA GLY A 305 -15.52 25.06 27.05
C GLY A 305 -15.91 24.44 28.40
N THR A 306 -15.78 23.12 28.53
CA THR A 306 -16.09 22.38 29.76
C THR A 306 -15.16 22.79 30.90
N PHE A 307 -13.83 22.93 30.65
CA PHE A 307 -12.87 23.39 31.63
C PHE A 307 -13.14 24.87 32.03
N TRP A 308 -13.41 25.71 31.06
CA TRP A 308 -13.77 27.12 31.33
C TRP A 308 -15.01 27.22 32.21
N PHE A 309 -16.09 26.49 31.88
CA PHE A 309 -17.33 26.53 32.65
C PHE A 309 -17.13 26.03 34.08
N ARG A 310 -16.41 24.93 34.29
CA ARG A 310 -16.05 24.41 35.61
C ARG A 310 -15.24 25.40 36.43
N THR A 311 -14.26 26.05 35.84
CA THR A 311 -13.43 27.08 36.49
C THR A 311 -14.30 28.26 36.93
N GLN A 312 -15.25 28.68 36.11
CA GLN A 312 -16.18 29.77 36.47
C GLN A 312 -17.10 29.37 37.65
N GLN A 313 -17.66 28.16 37.63
CA GLN A 313 -18.49 27.69 38.74
C GLN A 313 -17.74 27.62 40.07
N ARG A 314 -16.45 27.36 40.05
CA ARG A 314 -15.58 27.21 41.25
C ARG A 314 -14.85 28.47 41.65
N LYS A 315 -15.16 29.66 41.04
CA LYS A 315 -14.52 30.92 41.38
C LYS A 315 -14.58 31.27 42.86
N GLY A 316 -15.74 31.02 43.53
CA GLY A 316 -15.92 31.27 44.95
C GLY A 316 -15.00 30.40 45.82
N GLU A 317 -14.83 29.10 45.49
CA GLU A 317 -13.91 28.21 46.21
C GLU A 317 -12.46 28.64 46.02
N MET A 318 -12.08 29.03 44.79
CA MET A 318 -10.73 29.52 44.48
C MET A 318 -10.42 30.81 45.22
N ALA A 319 -11.41 31.77 45.28
CA ALA A 319 -11.27 32.99 46.03
C ALA A 319 -11.10 32.73 47.54
N LEU A 320 -11.87 31.79 48.08
CA LEU A 320 -11.75 31.37 49.49
C LEU A 320 -10.36 30.80 49.78
N MET A 321 -9.84 29.90 48.90
CA MET A 321 -8.50 29.33 49.06
C MET A 321 -7.41 30.39 49.04
N MET A 322 -7.53 31.38 48.17
CA MET A 322 -6.58 32.51 48.11
C MET A 322 -6.70 33.42 49.34
N ALA A 323 -7.91 33.65 49.87
CA ALA A 323 -8.13 34.44 51.08
C ALA A 323 -7.54 33.79 52.32
N VAL A 324 -7.45 32.46 52.38
CA VAL A 324 -6.84 31.67 53.49
C VAL A 324 -5.32 31.51 53.31
N GLY A 325 -4.70 32.19 52.30
CA GLY A 325 -3.26 32.23 52.08
C GLY A 325 -2.73 31.29 51.02
N GLY A 326 -3.60 30.67 50.19
CA GLY A 326 -3.19 29.89 49.04
C GLY A 326 -2.61 30.72 47.92
N SER A 327 -1.45 30.34 47.37
CA SER A 327 -0.89 31.01 46.17
C SER A 327 -1.67 30.64 44.91
N LYS A 328 -1.65 31.52 43.88
CA LYS A 328 -2.24 31.27 42.56
C LYS A 328 -1.70 29.95 41.94
N GLN A 329 -0.43 29.67 42.11
CA GLN A 329 0.19 28.43 41.66
C GLN A 329 -0.37 27.17 42.36
N SER A 330 -0.60 27.22 43.67
CA SER A 330 -1.18 26.10 44.43
C SER A 330 -2.60 25.80 43.96
N VAL A 331 -3.43 26.83 43.67
CA VAL A 331 -4.78 26.67 43.13
C VAL A 331 -4.73 26.04 41.73
N PHE A 332 -3.82 26.54 40.87
CA PHE A 332 -3.63 25.98 39.51
C PHE A 332 -3.23 24.51 39.53
N PHE A 333 -2.19 24.14 40.30
CA PHE A 333 -1.76 22.75 40.41
C PHE A 333 -2.83 21.84 41.01
N ARG A 334 -3.68 22.37 41.87
CA ARG A 334 -4.80 21.57 42.39
C ARG A 334 -5.83 21.29 41.30
N LEU A 335 -6.25 22.26 40.51
CA LEU A 335 -7.15 22.04 39.38
C LEU A 335 -6.55 21.07 38.35
N LEU A 336 -5.27 21.26 38.03
CA LEU A 336 -4.54 20.37 37.14
C LEU A 336 -4.52 18.91 37.67
N SER A 337 -4.28 18.72 38.96
CA SER A 337 -4.24 17.41 39.59
C SER A 337 -5.61 16.72 39.62
N GLU A 338 -6.71 17.47 39.69
CA GLU A 338 -8.06 16.92 39.52
C GLU A 338 -8.29 16.40 38.10
N GLY A 339 -7.87 17.17 37.06
CA GLY A 339 -7.93 16.74 35.67
C GLY A 339 -7.09 15.49 35.40
N TRP A 340 -5.84 15.47 35.88
CA TRP A 340 -4.98 14.28 35.81
C TRP A 340 -5.57 13.04 36.49
N LEU A 341 -6.20 13.23 37.65
CA LEU A 341 -6.83 12.09 38.36
C LEU A 341 -8.04 11.56 37.59
N MET A 342 -8.82 12.42 36.93
CA MET A 342 -9.93 11.99 36.06
C MET A 342 -9.41 11.22 34.85
N LEU A 343 -8.37 11.71 34.19
CA LEU A 343 -7.71 10.98 33.10
C LEU A 343 -7.23 9.60 33.56
N LEU A 344 -6.56 9.50 34.71
CA LEU A 344 -6.09 8.25 35.29
C LEU A 344 -7.24 7.25 35.57
N LEU A 345 -8.42 7.73 35.92
CA LEU A 345 -9.61 6.88 36.13
C LEU A 345 -10.26 6.43 34.82
N VAL A 346 -10.22 7.28 33.77
CA VAL A 346 -10.77 6.99 32.44
C VAL A 346 -9.88 6.04 31.66
N THR A 347 -8.56 6.22 31.73
CA THR A 347 -7.57 5.49 30.90
C THR A 347 -7.73 3.96 30.90
N PRO A 348 -7.88 3.26 32.05
CA PRO A 348 -8.02 1.81 32.03
C PRO A 348 -9.28 1.33 31.29
N LEU A 349 -10.35 2.11 31.37
CA LEU A 349 -11.61 1.79 30.69
C LEU A 349 -11.48 2.05 29.18
N ALA A 350 -10.86 3.18 28.81
CA ALA A 350 -10.56 3.53 27.42
C ALA A 350 -9.71 2.43 26.76
N ILE A 351 -8.57 2.06 27.36
CA ILE A 351 -7.70 0.96 26.91
C ILE A 351 -8.49 -0.33 26.67
N GLY A 352 -9.41 -0.67 27.59
CA GLY A 352 -10.26 -1.87 27.45
C GLY A 352 -11.19 -1.81 26.25
N VAL A 353 -11.82 -0.66 26.00
CA VAL A 353 -12.68 -0.42 24.84
C VAL A 353 -11.88 -0.41 23.54
N ASP A 354 -10.74 0.29 23.52
CA ASP A 354 -9.86 0.42 22.36
C ASP A 354 -9.28 -0.95 21.96
N PHE A 355 -8.90 -1.76 22.96
CA PHE A 355 -8.47 -3.15 22.72
C PHE A 355 -9.59 -4.01 22.12
N TYR A 356 -10.82 -3.84 22.59
CA TYR A 356 -11.97 -4.54 22.03
C TYR A 356 -12.24 -4.11 20.57
N ILE A 357 -12.19 -2.81 20.30
CA ILE A 357 -12.34 -2.26 18.92
C ILE A 357 -11.24 -2.78 18.01
N ALA A 358 -10.00 -2.74 18.48
CA ALA A 358 -8.84 -3.22 17.71
C ALA A 358 -8.95 -4.71 17.35
N LYS A 359 -9.44 -5.53 18.28
CA LYS A 359 -9.60 -6.98 18.10
C LYS A 359 -10.79 -7.35 17.22
N SER A 360 -11.84 -6.52 17.21
CA SER A 360 -13.07 -6.77 16.43
C SER A 360 -12.93 -6.45 14.93
N GLU A 361 -11.73 -6.04 14.47
CA GLU A 361 -11.41 -5.73 13.08
C GLU A 361 -12.43 -4.77 12.43
N LEU A 362 -12.96 -3.81 13.20
CA LEU A 362 -13.85 -2.77 12.70
C LEU A 362 -13.16 -1.81 11.70
N THR A 363 -11.84 -1.84 11.66
CA THR A 363 -11.06 -1.20 10.58
C THR A 363 -11.03 -2.11 9.36
N PRO A 364 -11.25 -1.59 8.12
CA PRO A 364 -11.24 -2.40 6.91
C PRO A 364 -9.92 -3.17 6.76
N SER A 365 -9.97 -4.48 6.95
CA SER A 365 -8.79 -5.37 6.93
C SER A 365 -8.17 -5.57 5.54
N TRP A 366 -8.86 -5.16 4.48
CA TRP A 366 -8.45 -5.35 3.08
C TRP A 366 -7.13 -4.64 2.73
N TYR A 367 -6.87 -3.49 3.36
CA TYR A 367 -5.73 -2.65 3.04
C TYR A 367 -4.67 -2.63 4.13
N PHE A 368 -4.98 -3.09 5.35
CA PHE A 368 -4.15 -2.88 6.53
C PHE A 368 -3.65 -4.20 7.14
N SER A 369 -2.52 -4.13 7.80
CA SER A 369 -1.96 -5.26 8.54
C SER A 369 -2.94 -5.72 9.63
N THR A 370 -2.99 -7.04 9.86
CA THR A 370 -3.77 -7.66 10.95
C THR A 370 -3.40 -7.05 12.31
N PHE A 371 -4.34 -7.14 13.27
CA PHE A 371 -4.10 -6.72 14.65
C PHE A 371 -2.77 -7.27 15.19
N SER A 372 -1.97 -6.40 15.77
CA SER A 372 -0.80 -6.79 16.55
C SER A 372 -0.77 -6.04 17.88
N VAL A 373 -0.37 -6.74 18.95
CA VAL A 373 -0.24 -6.13 20.29
C VAL A 373 0.77 -4.99 20.28
N GLY A 374 1.87 -5.13 19.52
CA GLY A 374 2.88 -4.08 19.41
C GLY A 374 2.33 -2.79 18.80
N ARG A 375 1.56 -2.88 17.70
CA ARG A 375 0.87 -1.75 17.08
C ARG A 375 -0.10 -1.09 18.08
N PHE A 376 -0.94 -1.89 18.73
CA PHE A 376 -1.89 -1.40 19.72
C PHE A 376 -1.21 -0.60 20.83
N MET A 377 -0.17 -1.16 21.45
CA MET A 377 0.60 -0.49 22.51
C MET A 377 1.26 0.81 22.05
N LEU A 378 1.73 0.87 20.82
CA LEU A 378 2.35 2.06 20.25
C LEU A 378 1.32 3.17 20.02
N CYS A 379 0.19 2.85 19.40
CA CYS A 379 -0.90 3.79 19.16
C CYS A 379 -1.50 4.30 20.47
N GLU A 380 -1.68 3.42 21.46
CA GLU A 380 -2.14 3.77 22.80
C GLU A 380 -1.16 4.71 23.52
N GLY A 381 0.15 4.43 23.41
CA GLY A 381 1.19 5.31 23.95
C GLY A 381 1.18 6.71 23.33
N ILE A 382 0.94 6.83 22.02
CA ILE A 382 0.81 8.13 21.34
C ILE A 382 -0.46 8.87 21.80
N THR A 383 -1.57 8.14 21.99
CA THR A 383 -2.85 8.72 22.42
C THR A 383 -2.79 9.29 23.83
N LEU A 384 -1.99 8.69 24.71
CA LEU A 384 -1.83 9.11 26.10
C LEU A 384 -0.81 10.25 26.32
N LEU A 385 0.02 10.55 25.32
CA LEU A 385 0.94 11.71 25.33
C LEU A 385 0.24 13.00 25.00
#